data_383f164fe1ec80396b6164f4ef29fc07
#
_entry.id   383f164fe1ec80396b6164f4ef29fc07
#
_cell.length_a   1.000
_cell.length_b   1.000
_cell.length_c   1.000
_cell.angle_alpha   90.00
_cell.angle_beta   90.00
_cell.angle_gamma   90.00
#
_symmetry.space_group_name_H-M   'P 1'
#
loop_
_entity.id
_entity.type
_entity.pdbx_description
1 polymer ?
#
loop_
_entity_poly.entity_id
_entity_poly.type
_entity_poly.pdbx_seq_one_letter_code
_entity_poly.pdbx_strand_id
1 'polypeptide(L)'
;MALGITVATILSNKTVAESASSVVSECTAVDGSAVVALGIEVLLTFHASATLGATVKILTSSDGTNYTTVSLMDFSIAYQNATVRASFNVFTGHKYYKVQVQNLDTAQDITALYIYSEPQVLS
;
A
#
# COMPACT_ATOMS: atom_id res chain seq x y z
N MET A 1 -14.43 14.38 -22.59
CA MET A 1 -13.76 13.35 -21.78
C MET A 1 -13.22 14.02 -20.53
N ALA A 2 -13.52 13.47 -19.37
CA ALA A 2 -13.08 14.01 -18.09
C ALA A 2 -12.16 13.03 -17.39
N LEU A 3 -11.20 13.57 -16.63
CA LEU A 3 -10.38 12.80 -15.69
C LEU A 3 -10.95 13.00 -14.29
N GLY A 4 -11.12 11.94 -13.56
CA GLY A 4 -11.57 11.98 -12.18
C GLY A 4 -10.71 11.12 -11.28
N ILE A 5 -10.52 11.56 -10.04
CA ILE A 5 -9.83 10.80 -9.00
C ILE A 5 -10.85 10.50 -7.90
N THR A 6 -10.97 9.21 -7.57
CA THR A 6 -11.80 8.76 -6.46
C THR A 6 -10.90 8.11 -5.42
N VAL A 7 -10.91 8.62 -4.20
CA VAL A 7 -10.13 8.05 -3.10
C VAL A 7 -10.92 6.91 -2.46
N ALA A 8 -10.27 5.77 -2.28
CA ALA A 8 -10.86 4.62 -1.60
C ALA A 8 -9.89 4.12 -0.53
N THR A 9 -10.45 3.69 0.62
CA THR A 9 -9.67 3.02 1.66
C THR A 9 -9.59 1.54 1.30
N ILE A 10 -8.41 1.05 0.96
CA ILE A 10 -8.22 -0.34 0.59
C ILE A 10 -7.66 -1.21 1.72
N LEU A 11 -7.14 -0.60 2.77
CA LEU A 11 -6.79 -1.26 4.02
C LEU A 11 -7.07 -0.29 5.17
N SER A 12 -7.73 -0.78 6.23
CA SER A 12 -8.19 0.08 7.32
C SER A 12 -7.74 -0.45 8.67
N ASN A 13 -7.02 0.38 9.39
CA ASN A 13 -6.67 0.22 10.81
C ASN A 13 -6.08 -1.16 11.13
N LYS A 14 -4.95 -1.50 10.52
CA LYS A 14 -4.26 -2.77 10.77
C LYS A 14 -3.01 -2.56 11.59
N THR A 15 -2.61 -3.62 12.29
CA THR A 15 -1.32 -3.71 12.99
C THR A 15 -0.44 -4.67 12.21
N VAL A 16 0.81 -4.27 11.99
CA VAL A 16 1.82 -5.14 11.38
C VAL A 16 2.87 -5.45 12.43
N ALA A 17 2.92 -6.72 12.85
CA ALA A 17 3.85 -7.17 13.87
C ALA A 17 5.30 -6.99 13.41
N GLU A 18 6.23 -6.97 14.36
CA GLU A 18 7.65 -6.94 14.06
C GLU A 18 8.02 -8.07 13.09
N SER A 19 8.92 -7.78 12.16
CA SER A 19 9.42 -8.71 11.13
C SER A 19 8.33 -9.32 10.25
N ALA A 20 7.13 -8.73 10.22
CA ALA A 20 5.99 -9.28 9.46
C ALA A 20 5.56 -8.32 8.35
N SER A 21 4.62 -8.78 7.54
CA SER A 21 3.98 -7.97 6.49
C SER A 21 2.47 -7.96 6.71
N SER A 22 1.81 -6.92 6.23
CA SER A 22 0.35 -6.87 6.22
C SER A 22 -0.21 -8.01 5.37
N VAL A 23 -1.42 -8.46 5.69
CA VAL A 23 -2.03 -9.61 5.04
C VAL A 23 -2.64 -9.19 3.71
N VAL A 24 -2.17 -9.78 2.62
CA VAL A 24 -2.61 -9.43 1.26
C VAL A 24 -4.12 -9.63 1.07
N SER A 25 -4.68 -10.69 1.67
CA SER A 25 -6.12 -10.96 1.56
C SER A 25 -6.99 -9.91 2.26
N GLU A 26 -6.45 -9.15 3.19
CA GLU A 26 -7.17 -8.07 3.88
C GLU A 26 -7.18 -6.75 3.10
N CYS A 27 -6.33 -6.64 2.08
CA CYS A 27 -6.29 -5.46 1.23
C CYS A 27 -7.33 -5.60 0.12
N THR A 28 -8.15 -4.57 -0.06
CA THR A 28 -9.10 -4.52 -1.17
C THR A 28 -8.35 -4.27 -2.47
N ALA A 29 -8.65 -5.04 -3.50
CA ALA A 29 -8.00 -4.88 -4.79
C ALA A 29 -8.42 -3.57 -5.47
N VAL A 30 -7.46 -2.93 -6.13
CA VAL A 30 -7.75 -1.80 -7.03
C VAL A 30 -7.97 -2.36 -8.43
N ASP A 31 -9.12 -2.06 -9.04
CA ASP A 31 -9.39 -2.41 -10.43
C ASP A 31 -8.68 -1.42 -11.34
N GLY A 32 -7.69 -1.89 -12.07
CA GLY A 32 -6.86 -1.09 -12.95
C GLY A 32 -7.36 -0.96 -14.38
N SER A 33 -8.53 -1.51 -14.71
CA SER A 33 -9.00 -1.64 -16.09
C SER A 33 -9.15 -0.33 -16.85
N ALA A 34 -9.54 0.75 -16.17
CA ALA A 34 -9.72 2.07 -16.78
C ALA A 34 -8.80 3.13 -16.18
N VAL A 35 -7.80 2.70 -15.42
CA VAL A 35 -6.92 3.60 -14.68
C VAL A 35 -5.79 4.09 -15.59
N VAL A 36 -5.63 5.39 -15.69
CA VAL A 36 -4.55 6.03 -16.46
C VAL A 36 -3.40 6.50 -15.58
N ALA A 37 -3.66 6.70 -14.30
CA ALA A 37 -2.64 6.99 -13.29
C ALA A 37 -3.12 6.46 -11.94
N LEU A 38 -2.21 5.97 -11.11
CA LEU A 38 -2.57 5.39 -9.81
C LEU A 38 -1.66 5.96 -8.74
N GLY A 39 -2.25 6.67 -7.78
CA GLY A 39 -1.60 7.07 -6.55
C GLY A 39 -1.96 6.12 -5.43
N ILE A 40 -1.01 5.87 -4.55
CA ILE A 40 -1.20 5.13 -3.30
C ILE A 40 -0.72 6.01 -2.16
N GLU A 41 -1.55 6.14 -1.13
CA GLU A 41 -1.19 6.84 0.10
C GLU A 41 -1.19 5.85 1.25
N VAL A 42 -0.13 5.86 2.04
CA VAL A 42 0.03 5.01 3.22
C VAL A 42 0.10 5.90 4.45
N LEU A 43 -0.75 5.61 5.43
CA LEU A 43 -0.76 6.25 6.73
C LEU A 43 -0.49 5.18 7.78
N LEU A 44 0.55 5.37 8.58
CA LEU A 44 0.91 4.40 9.62
C LEU A 44 1.54 5.11 10.81
N THR A 45 1.59 4.40 11.95
CA THR A 45 2.24 4.90 13.16
C THR A 45 3.35 3.94 13.55
N PHE A 46 4.58 4.45 13.59
CA PHE A 46 5.71 3.72 14.13
C PHE A 46 5.73 3.80 15.65
N HIS A 47 6.18 2.73 16.28
CA HIS A 47 6.42 2.74 17.71
C HIS A 47 7.58 3.69 18.05
N ALA A 48 7.47 4.38 19.19
CA ALA A 48 8.50 5.35 19.60
C ALA A 48 9.90 4.73 19.79
N SER A 49 9.93 3.43 20.08
CA SER A 49 11.19 2.69 20.28
C SER A 49 11.65 1.95 19.02
N ALA A 50 10.93 2.06 17.89
CA ALA A 50 11.37 1.44 16.64
C ALA A 50 12.63 2.11 16.12
N THR A 51 13.43 1.38 15.35
CA THR A 51 14.67 1.89 14.74
C THR A 51 14.70 1.71 13.23
N LEU A 52 13.84 0.87 12.70
CA LEU A 52 13.74 0.58 11.26
C LEU A 52 12.38 0.99 10.73
N GLY A 53 12.34 1.30 9.44
CA GLY A 53 11.11 1.73 8.78
C GLY A 53 10.30 0.59 8.19
N ALA A 54 9.67 0.87 7.05
CA ALA A 54 8.80 -0.06 6.37
C ALA A 54 9.07 -0.07 4.86
N THR A 55 8.72 -1.16 4.20
CA THR A 55 8.70 -1.25 2.73
C THR A 55 7.26 -1.42 2.27
N VAL A 56 6.85 -0.58 1.34
CA VAL A 56 5.53 -0.67 0.69
C VAL A 56 5.73 -1.42 -0.62
N LYS A 57 5.03 -2.54 -0.78
CA LYS A 57 5.13 -3.41 -1.95
C LYS A 57 3.84 -3.36 -2.75
N ILE A 58 3.97 -3.18 -4.05
CA ILE A 58 2.83 -3.19 -4.97
C ILE A 58 2.78 -4.55 -5.64
N LEU A 59 1.69 -5.27 -5.43
CA LEU A 59 1.45 -6.58 -6.02
C LEU A 59 0.36 -6.46 -7.08
N THR A 60 0.48 -7.26 -8.14
CA THR A 60 -0.44 -7.22 -9.26
C THR A 60 -1.05 -8.58 -9.54
N SER A 61 -2.18 -8.58 -10.23
CA SER A 61 -2.85 -9.80 -10.66
C SER A 61 -3.53 -9.58 -12.00
N SER A 62 -3.53 -10.61 -12.84
CA SER A 62 -4.27 -10.61 -14.10
C SER A 62 -5.69 -11.16 -13.94
N ASP A 63 -5.96 -11.92 -12.89
CA ASP A 63 -7.25 -12.61 -12.69
C ASP A 63 -8.00 -12.16 -11.42
N GLY A 64 -7.37 -11.37 -10.57
CA GLY A 64 -7.96 -10.90 -9.31
C GLY A 64 -7.91 -11.90 -8.16
N THR A 65 -7.36 -13.08 -8.39
CA THR A 65 -7.27 -14.15 -7.39
C THR A 65 -5.82 -14.45 -7.03
N ASN A 66 -4.97 -14.58 -8.03
CA ASN A 66 -3.56 -14.93 -7.84
C ASN A 66 -2.71 -13.68 -8.01
N TYR A 67 -2.08 -13.24 -6.94
CA TYR A 67 -1.21 -12.07 -6.93
C TYR A 67 0.25 -12.46 -7.03
N THR A 68 1.04 -11.59 -7.62
CA THR A 68 2.48 -11.83 -7.79
C THR A 68 3.16 -11.95 -6.44
N THR A 69 4.17 -12.82 -6.37
CA THR A 69 5.03 -12.93 -5.18
C THR A 69 6.23 -11.99 -5.28
N VAL A 70 6.52 -11.52 -6.49
CA VAL A 70 7.51 -10.48 -6.74
C VAL A 70 6.77 -9.17 -6.95
N SER A 71 7.11 -8.17 -6.16
CA SER A 71 6.45 -6.87 -6.25
C SER A 71 6.78 -6.16 -7.56
N LEU A 72 5.79 -5.45 -8.11
CA LEU A 72 5.98 -4.58 -9.27
C LEU A 72 6.92 -3.42 -8.90
N MET A 73 6.71 -2.84 -7.73
CA MET A 73 7.47 -1.71 -7.21
C MET A 73 7.59 -1.85 -5.70
N ASP A 74 8.71 -1.40 -5.15
CA ASP A 74 8.92 -1.26 -3.73
C ASP A 74 9.22 0.21 -3.40
N PHE A 75 8.59 0.71 -2.35
CA PHE A 75 8.84 2.05 -1.82
C PHE A 75 9.28 1.94 -0.36
N SER A 76 10.24 2.75 0.03
CA SER A 76 10.73 2.76 1.40
C SER A 76 10.10 3.92 2.18
N ILE A 77 9.64 3.63 3.39
CA ILE A 77 9.27 4.65 4.38
C ILE A 77 10.30 4.59 5.49
N ALA A 78 11.11 5.65 5.61
CA ALA A 78 12.10 5.72 6.68
C ALA A 78 11.41 5.86 8.03
N TYR A 79 12.01 5.30 9.08
CA TYR A 79 11.50 5.46 10.42
C TYR A 79 11.43 6.94 10.81
N GLN A 80 10.30 7.31 11.38
CA GLN A 80 10.07 8.59 12.04
C GLN A 80 9.30 8.32 13.32
N ASN A 81 9.63 9.01 14.40
CA ASN A 81 8.89 8.87 15.64
C ASN A 81 7.55 9.58 15.49
N ALA A 82 6.53 8.85 15.18
CA ALA A 82 5.12 9.23 15.18
C ALA A 82 4.38 8.67 13.96
N THR A 83 3.25 9.27 13.65
CA THR A 83 2.44 8.95 12.48
C THR A 83 3.08 9.53 11.22
N VAL A 84 3.20 8.69 10.20
CA VAL A 84 3.78 9.06 8.91
C VAL A 84 2.73 8.86 7.83
N ARG A 85 2.63 9.83 6.93
CA ARG A 85 1.78 9.77 5.74
C ARG A 85 2.67 9.92 4.52
N ALA A 86 2.65 8.95 3.62
CA ALA A 86 3.49 8.93 2.42
C ALA A 86 2.66 8.59 1.20
N SER A 87 2.95 9.22 0.08
CA SER A 87 2.24 9.00 -1.18
C SER A 87 3.21 8.55 -2.26
N PHE A 88 2.76 7.63 -3.10
CA PHE A 88 3.56 7.05 -4.16
C PHE A 88 2.75 6.98 -5.45
N ASN A 89 3.45 7.14 -6.58
CA ASN A 89 2.87 6.90 -7.90
C ASN A 89 3.25 5.50 -8.37
N VAL A 90 2.27 4.75 -8.84
CA VAL A 90 2.41 3.35 -9.22
C VAL A 90 2.31 3.22 -10.74
N PHE A 91 3.16 2.39 -11.33
CA PHE A 91 3.04 2.06 -12.76
C PHE A 91 1.67 1.44 -13.05
N THR A 92 1.00 1.94 -14.08
CA THR A 92 -0.27 1.40 -14.55
C THR A 92 -0.03 0.35 -15.65
N GLY A 93 -1.11 -0.30 -16.09
CA GLY A 93 -1.03 -1.32 -17.14
C GLY A 93 -1.32 -2.72 -16.64
N HIS A 94 -1.72 -2.86 -15.38
CA HIS A 94 -2.13 -4.14 -14.80
C HIS A 94 -3.61 -4.11 -14.47
N LYS A 95 -4.25 -5.27 -14.43
CA LYS A 95 -5.69 -5.34 -14.22
C LYS A 95 -6.08 -5.12 -12.77
N TYR A 96 -5.32 -5.69 -11.84
CA TYR A 96 -5.59 -5.56 -10.40
C TYR A 96 -4.32 -5.26 -9.63
N TYR A 97 -4.49 -4.49 -8.56
CA TYR A 97 -3.40 -4.10 -7.66
C TYR A 97 -3.80 -4.36 -6.22
N LYS A 98 -2.84 -4.82 -5.43
CA LYS A 98 -2.91 -4.81 -3.96
C LYS A 98 -1.63 -4.24 -3.41
N VAL A 99 -1.71 -3.73 -2.18
CA VAL A 99 -0.58 -3.12 -1.50
C VAL A 99 -0.29 -3.91 -0.23
N GLN A 100 0.98 -4.23 -0.03
CA GLN A 100 1.45 -4.91 1.17
C GLN A 100 2.51 -4.03 1.84
N VAL A 101 2.43 -3.89 3.15
CA VAL A 101 3.42 -3.14 3.94
C VAL A 101 4.21 -4.13 4.78
N GLN A 102 5.53 -4.12 4.62
CA GLN A 102 6.45 -4.94 5.40
C GLN A 102 7.07 -4.09 6.50
N ASN A 103 6.92 -4.55 7.73
CA ASN A 103 7.58 -3.95 8.89
C ASN A 103 9.01 -4.48 8.98
N LEU A 104 9.99 -3.61 8.85
CA LEU A 104 11.40 -3.99 8.91
C LEU A 104 11.94 -4.07 10.32
N ASP A 105 11.25 -3.47 11.29
CA ASP A 105 11.69 -3.51 12.68
C ASP A 105 11.52 -4.93 13.25
N THR A 106 12.52 -5.40 13.99
CA THR A 106 12.53 -6.76 14.54
C THR A 106 12.00 -6.83 15.96
N ALA A 107 11.61 -5.70 16.56
CA ALA A 107 11.20 -5.63 17.95
C ALA A 107 9.87 -4.88 18.16
N GLN A 108 9.46 -4.00 17.24
CA GLN A 108 8.33 -3.11 17.45
C GLN A 108 7.30 -3.22 16.33
N ASP A 109 6.02 -3.15 16.69
CA ASP A 109 4.90 -3.21 15.75
C ASP A 109 4.67 -1.86 15.06
N ILE A 110 4.09 -1.91 13.86
CA ILE A 110 3.45 -0.77 13.22
C ILE A 110 1.97 -0.84 13.55
N THR A 111 1.37 0.27 13.95
CA THR A 111 -0.05 0.35 14.29
C THR A 111 -0.78 1.37 13.42
N ALA A 112 -2.12 1.31 13.45
CA ALA A 112 -2.98 2.24 12.74
C ALA A 112 -2.60 2.38 11.26
N LEU A 113 -2.35 1.25 10.59
CA LEU A 113 -2.01 1.23 9.17
C LEU A 113 -3.28 1.38 8.34
N TYR A 114 -3.30 2.42 7.51
CA TYR A 114 -4.33 2.67 6.50
C TYR A 114 -3.67 2.80 5.15
N ILE A 115 -4.30 2.25 4.12
CA ILE A 115 -3.85 2.41 2.74
C ILE A 115 -5.01 2.93 1.91
N TYR A 116 -4.76 3.99 1.15
CA TYR A 116 -5.74 4.62 0.28
C TYR A 116 -5.29 4.49 -1.17
N SER A 117 -6.21 4.19 -2.06
CA SER A 117 -5.97 4.22 -3.49
C SER A 117 -6.55 5.50 -4.08
N GLU A 118 -5.81 6.08 -5.01
CA GLU A 118 -6.19 7.31 -5.72
C GLU A 118 -6.08 7.07 -7.22
N PRO A 119 -6.95 6.21 -7.79
CA PRO A 119 -6.92 5.94 -9.23
C PRO A 119 -7.48 7.13 -9.99
N GLN A 120 -6.78 7.52 -11.06
CA GLN A 120 -7.28 8.49 -12.01
C GLN A 120 -7.87 7.75 -13.21
N VAL A 121 -9.12 7.99 -13.49
CA VAL A 121 -9.91 7.23 -14.45
C VAL A 121 -10.47 8.18 -15.49
N LEU A 122 -10.48 7.74 -16.75
CA LEU A 122 -11.20 8.42 -17.82
C LEU A 122 -12.69 8.09 -17.73
N SER A 123 -13.51 9.12 -17.84
CA SER A 123 -14.96 8.97 -17.85
C SER A 123 -15.58 9.46 -19.17
#